data_047f5143f7c41970fc41a5c47bc3558e
#
_entry.id   047f5143f7c41970fc41a5c47bc3558e
#
_cell.length_a   1.000
_cell.length_b   1.000
_cell.length_c   1.000
_cell.angle_alpha   90.00
_cell.angle_beta   90.00
_cell.angle_gamma   90.00
#
_symmetry.space_group_name_H-M   'P 1'
#
loop_
_entity.id
_entity.type
_entity.pdbx_description
1 polymer ?
#
loop_
_entity_poly.entity_id
_entity_poly.type
_entity_poly.pdbx_seq_one_letter_code
_entity_poly.pdbx_strand_id
1 'polypeptide(L)'
;LDIHSNDFSTRLREIKPDFIFSAPSLLPWWKLAPDGINMPFAGYTALHLSLMQKFRNRIAESSVKSIWIGASFPDVINAMLNRTGFGPDYGIGNVQEPIAKIQMGVGRVLNCSPKDVEVKLVAQHAFEYFVLNDRKPVKLPPYLLKATVSDKDVTQIAEDVLREVFPFPYDLHFNRVTASSALVALHAVTGETERSIHLPGIGALVGGYPVRVGKSGIKIDLPDEWSLEEAIAVNEASLKWDGIDEVTDDGTIVFTVETQKALRELLGKNIDTLSAETAQDQANDLLYVLS
;
A
#
# COMPACT_ATOMS: atom_id res chain seq x y z
N LEU A 1 -0.07 -16.10 15.48
CA LEU A 1 -1.43 -16.60 15.77
C LEU A 1 -2.15 -16.90 14.46
N ASP A 2 -2.93 -17.99 14.43
CA ASP A 2 -3.78 -18.33 13.29
C ASP A 2 -5.17 -17.68 13.46
N ILE A 3 -5.57 -16.84 12.51
CA ILE A 3 -6.84 -16.12 12.54
C ILE A 3 -8.07 -17.06 12.43
N HIS A 4 -7.86 -18.30 11.99
CA HIS A 4 -8.93 -19.33 11.93
C HIS A 4 -9.12 -20.07 13.25
N SER A 5 -8.16 -19.94 14.20
CA SER A 5 -8.27 -20.58 15.51
C SER A 5 -9.36 -19.94 16.37
N ASN A 6 -10.13 -20.75 17.07
CA ASN A 6 -11.18 -20.29 17.99
C ASN A 6 -10.62 -19.54 19.20
N ASP A 7 -9.37 -19.80 19.59
CA ASP A 7 -8.70 -19.18 20.74
C ASP A 7 -7.93 -17.92 20.39
N PHE A 8 -7.96 -17.47 19.11
CA PHE A 8 -7.17 -16.32 18.63
C PHE A 8 -7.35 -15.07 19.50
N SER A 9 -8.58 -14.63 19.70
CA SER A 9 -8.90 -13.39 20.44
C SER A 9 -8.52 -13.53 21.93
N THR A 10 -8.65 -14.74 22.51
CA THR A 10 -8.22 -15.02 23.88
C THR A 10 -6.71 -14.94 24.01
N ARG A 11 -5.97 -15.58 23.12
CA ARG A 11 -4.50 -15.54 23.12
C ARG A 11 -3.96 -14.14 22.86
N LEU A 12 -4.60 -13.38 21.96
CA LEU A 12 -4.23 -11.99 21.70
C LEU A 12 -4.39 -11.13 22.98
N ARG A 13 -5.46 -11.35 23.73
CA ARG A 13 -5.72 -10.70 25.02
C ARG A 13 -4.69 -11.07 26.09
N GLU A 14 -4.21 -12.31 26.10
CA GLU A 14 -3.17 -12.78 27.01
C GLU A 14 -1.80 -12.16 26.68
N ILE A 15 -1.44 -12.12 25.39
CA ILE A 15 -0.13 -11.60 24.90
C ILE A 15 -0.05 -10.08 25.09
N LYS A 16 -1.13 -9.34 24.84
CA LYS A 16 -1.18 -7.86 24.89
C LYS A 16 -0.02 -7.21 24.12
N PRO A 17 0.12 -7.48 22.83
CA PRO A 17 1.24 -6.93 22.05
C PRO A 17 1.12 -5.42 21.91
N ASP A 18 2.25 -4.70 21.89
CA ASP A 18 2.29 -3.28 21.56
C ASP A 18 2.01 -3.05 20.06
N PHE A 19 2.44 -4.00 19.22
CA PHE A 19 2.29 -3.94 17.78
C PHE A 19 1.66 -5.23 17.23
N ILE A 20 0.76 -5.07 16.27
CA ILE A 20 0.20 -6.15 15.48
C ILE A 20 0.62 -5.92 14.03
N PHE A 21 1.36 -6.86 13.45
CA PHE A 21 1.71 -6.86 12.03
C PHE A 21 0.89 -7.91 11.30
N SER A 22 0.11 -7.51 10.30
CA SER A 22 -0.77 -8.40 9.55
C SER A 22 -0.45 -8.39 8.06
N ALA A 23 -0.24 -9.59 7.49
CA ALA A 23 0.01 -9.80 6.07
C ALA A 23 -0.81 -11.00 5.53
N PRO A 24 -2.12 -11.09 5.80
CA PRO A 24 -2.90 -12.23 5.33
C PRO A 24 -3.19 -12.11 3.84
N SER A 25 -3.16 -13.25 3.14
CA SER A 25 -3.51 -13.36 1.73
C SER A 25 -4.06 -14.75 1.46
N LEU A 26 -5.16 -14.86 0.69
CA LEU A 26 -5.70 -16.15 0.25
C LEU A 26 -4.89 -16.72 -0.93
N LEU A 27 -4.37 -15.85 -1.79
CA LEU A 27 -3.46 -16.21 -2.87
C LEU A 27 -2.31 -15.22 -2.92
N PRO A 28 -1.07 -15.66 -3.18
CA PRO A 28 0.03 -14.74 -3.36
C PRO A 28 -0.13 -13.93 -4.65
N TRP A 29 0.22 -12.63 -4.61
CA TRP A 29 0.01 -11.70 -5.70
C TRP A 29 0.65 -12.14 -7.03
N TRP A 30 1.76 -12.86 -7.01
CA TRP A 30 2.43 -13.38 -8.22
C TRP A 30 1.70 -14.56 -8.89
N LYS A 31 0.60 -15.03 -8.32
CA LYS A 31 -0.30 -16.05 -8.90
C LYS A 31 -1.62 -15.44 -9.39
N LEU A 32 -1.77 -14.13 -9.35
CA LEU A 32 -3.04 -13.45 -9.62
C LEU A 32 -3.28 -13.12 -11.10
N ALA A 33 -2.40 -13.49 -12.02
CA ALA A 33 -2.56 -13.21 -13.46
C ALA A 33 -3.05 -14.45 -14.20
N PRO A 34 -4.36 -14.67 -14.33
CA PRO A 34 -4.90 -15.75 -15.14
C PRO A 34 -4.61 -15.49 -16.62
N ASP A 35 -4.30 -16.54 -17.37
CA ASP A 35 -3.98 -16.47 -18.79
C ASP A 35 -5.11 -15.77 -19.58
N GLY A 36 -4.73 -14.71 -20.32
CA GLY A 36 -5.61 -14.01 -21.24
C GLY A 36 -6.53 -12.96 -20.64
N ILE A 37 -6.55 -12.75 -19.31
CA ILE A 37 -7.34 -11.71 -18.66
C ILE A 37 -6.43 -10.64 -18.07
N ASN A 38 -6.53 -9.42 -18.60
CA ASN A 38 -5.83 -8.26 -18.04
C ASN A 38 -6.69 -7.62 -16.96
N MET A 39 -6.60 -8.13 -15.73
CA MET A 39 -7.34 -7.63 -14.59
C MET A 39 -6.52 -6.56 -13.86
N PRO A 40 -7.05 -5.34 -13.66
CA PRO A 40 -6.46 -4.37 -12.73
C PRO A 40 -6.36 -4.95 -11.31
N PHE A 41 -5.38 -4.48 -10.52
CA PHE A 41 -5.10 -5.01 -9.18
C PHE A 41 -6.33 -4.98 -8.25
N ALA A 42 -7.17 -3.96 -8.36
CA ALA A 42 -8.38 -3.84 -7.57
C ALA A 42 -9.31 -5.06 -7.68
N GLY A 43 -9.35 -5.73 -8.83
CA GLY A 43 -10.17 -6.91 -9.04
C GLY A 43 -9.83 -8.09 -8.11
N TYR A 44 -8.62 -8.10 -7.55
CA TYR A 44 -8.17 -9.14 -6.61
C TYR A 44 -8.28 -8.72 -5.12
N THR A 45 -8.70 -7.50 -4.83
CA THR A 45 -8.73 -6.96 -3.46
C THR A 45 -9.54 -7.82 -2.51
N ALA A 46 -10.60 -8.46 -2.96
CA ALA A 46 -11.43 -9.35 -2.13
C ALA A 46 -10.63 -10.50 -1.49
N LEU A 47 -9.59 -11.02 -2.18
CA LEU A 47 -8.74 -12.12 -1.67
C LEU A 47 -7.93 -11.73 -0.42
N HIS A 48 -7.73 -10.46 -0.20
CA HIS A 48 -7.02 -9.91 0.94
C HIS A 48 -7.99 -9.29 1.96
N LEU A 49 -8.96 -8.53 1.48
CA LEU A 49 -9.93 -7.83 2.33
C LEU A 49 -10.76 -8.80 3.18
N SER A 50 -11.16 -9.96 2.64
CA SER A 50 -11.90 -10.98 3.38
C SER A 50 -11.15 -11.45 4.63
N LEU A 51 -9.85 -11.71 4.52
CA LEU A 51 -9.03 -12.08 5.66
C LEU A 51 -8.77 -10.91 6.60
N MET A 52 -8.54 -9.71 6.07
CA MET A 52 -8.33 -8.51 6.88
C MET A 52 -9.59 -8.13 7.67
N GLN A 53 -10.78 -8.30 7.09
CA GLN A 53 -12.04 -8.11 7.79
C GLN A 53 -12.21 -9.13 8.93
N LYS A 54 -11.88 -10.41 8.68
CA LYS A 54 -11.88 -11.43 9.72
C LYS A 54 -10.89 -11.09 10.83
N PHE A 55 -9.69 -10.67 10.46
CA PHE A 55 -8.66 -10.27 11.41
C PHE A 55 -9.09 -9.08 12.27
N ARG A 56 -9.68 -8.04 11.64
CA ARG A 56 -10.31 -6.91 12.31
C ARG A 56 -11.30 -7.34 13.38
N ASN A 57 -12.22 -8.24 13.04
CA ASN A 57 -13.22 -8.73 13.97
C ASN A 57 -12.56 -9.43 15.18
N ARG A 58 -11.52 -10.24 14.95
CA ARG A 58 -10.75 -10.90 16.00
C ARG A 58 -10.00 -9.94 16.93
N ILE A 59 -9.45 -8.86 16.39
CA ILE A 59 -8.83 -7.80 17.19
C ILE A 59 -9.91 -7.12 18.05
N ALA A 60 -11.05 -6.75 17.47
CA ALA A 60 -12.17 -6.13 18.19
C ALA A 60 -12.68 -7.02 19.35
N GLU A 61 -12.88 -8.31 19.11
CA GLU A 61 -13.26 -9.31 20.13
C GLU A 61 -12.24 -9.38 21.28
N SER A 62 -10.95 -9.21 20.99
CA SER A 62 -9.91 -9.26 22.00
C SER A 62 -9.88 -8.03 22.89
N SER A 63 -10.41 -6.89 22.42
CA SER A 63 -10.34 -5.57 23.08
C SER A 63 -8.91 -5.09 23.37
N VAL A 64 -7.90 -5.64 22.68
CA VAL A 64 -6.50 -5.22 22.82
C VAL A 64 -6.30 -3.91 22.08
N LYS A 65 -5.57 -3.01 22.74
CA LYS A 65 -5.13 -1.74 22.14
C LYS A 65 -3.67 -1.91 21.70
N SER A 66 -3.46 -2.04 20.43
CA SER A 66 -2.14 -2.20 19.79
C SER A 66 -2.08 -1.29 18.58
N ILE A 67 -0.89 -0.87 18.20
CA ILE A 67 -0.67 -0.27 16.88
C ILE A 67 -0.77 -1.38 15.84
N TRP A 68 -1.73 -1.26 14.92
CA TRP A 68 -1.95 -2.26 13.89
C TRP A 68 -1.33 -1.83 12.56
N ILE A 69 -0.34 -2.60 12.09
CA ILE A 69 0.39 -2.38 10.85
C ILE A 69 -0.14 -3.34 9.79
N GLY A 70 -0.69 -2.80 8.70
CA GLY A 70 -1.22 -3.57 7.58
C GLY A 70 -0.18 -3.76 6.48
N ALA A 71 0.05 -5.02 6.08
CA ALA A 71 0.88 -5.36 4.94
C ALA A 71 0.07 -6.08 3.85
N SER A 72 -1.26 -5.97 3.88
CA SER A 72 -2.14 -6.56 2.90
C SER A 72 -2.28 -5.65 1.69
N PHE A 73 -2.22 -6.25 0.56
CA PHE A 73 -2.24 -5.66 -0.77
C PHE A 73 -3.67 -5.61 -1.35
N PRO A 74 -4.08 -4.53 -2.02
CA PRO A 74 -3.43 -3.21 -2.06
C PRO A 74 -3.68 -2.41 -0.78
N ASP A 75 -2.94 -1.31 -0.58
CA ASP A 75 -3.00 -0.44 0.61
C ASP A 75 -4.37 0.22 0.83
N VAL A 76 -5.21 0.31 -0.19
CA VAL A 76 -6.60 0.79 -0.10
C VAL A 76 -7.44 0.04 0.92
N ILE A 77 -7.10 -1.22 1.25
CA ILE A 77 -7.75 -2.02 2.29
C ILE A 77 -7.72 -1.31 3.65
N ASN A 78 -6.63 -0.62 3.97
CA ASN A 78 -6.53 0.15 5.20
C ASN A 78 -7.61 1.25 5.24
N ALA A 79 -7.74 2.02 4.15
CA ALA A 79 -8.75 3.06 4.04
C ALA A 79 -10.17 2.49 4.12
N MET A 80 -10.46 1.39 3.41
CA MET A 80 -11.76 0.72 3.45
C MET A 80 -12.17 0.34 4.89
N LEU A 81 -11.27 -0.28 5.64
CA LEU A 81 -11.54 -0.70 7.01
C LEU A 81 -11.67 0.48 7.96
N ASN A 82 -10.84 1.50 7.83
CA ASN A 82 -10.88 2.68 8.70
C ASN A 82 -12.12 3.56 8.45
N ARG A 83 -12.60 3.68 7.22
CA ARG A 83 -13.85 4.40 6.89
C ARG A 83 -15.07 3.71 7.51
N THR A 84 -15.00 2.41 7.80
CA THR A 84 -16.03 1.67 8.55
C THR A 84 -15.77 1.62 10.06
N GLY A 85 -14.91 2.49 10.57
CA GLY A 85 -14.67 2.78 11.99
C GLY A 85 -13.35 2.32 12.57
N PHE A 86 -12.74 1.21 12.10
CA PHE A 86 -11.50 0.67 12.69
C PHE A 86 -10.75 -0.20 11.68
N GLY A 87 -9.48 0.02 11.52
CA GLY A 87 -8.58 -0.71 10.62
C GLY A 87 -7.12 -0.54 11.04
N PRO A 88 -6.16 -0.92 10.18
CA PRO A 88 -4.75 -0.65 10.44
C PRO A 88 -4.48 0.84 10.61
N ASP A 89 -3.59 1.18 11.56
CA ASP A 89 -3.17 2.57 11.77
C ASP A 89 -2.41 3.10 10.55
N TYR A 90 -1.61 2.22 9.93
CA TYR A 90 -0.87 2.47 8.68
C TYR A 90 -0.44 1.17 8.01
N GLY A 91 0.01 1.29 6.77
CA GLY A 91 0.56 0.19 5.98
C GLY A 91 2.07 0.21 5.86
N ILE A 92 2.59 -0.76 5.09
CA ILE A 92 4.00 -0.84 4.66
C ILE A 92 4.07 -1.14 3.16
N GLY A 93 5.23 -0.95 2.56
CA GLY A 93 5.50 -1.27 1.16
C GLY A 93 5.42 -0.04 0.30
N ASN A 94 4.29 0.13 -0.36
CA ASN A 94 4.02 1.24 -1.25
C ASN A 94 4.56 2.57 -0.72
N VAL A 95 5.00 3.40 -1.62
CA VAL A 95 5.67 4.69 -1.50
C VAL A 95 7.04 4.64 -0.79
N GLN A 96 7.31 3.76 0.16
CA GLN A 96 8.66 3.58 0.72
C GLN A 96 9.58 2.78 -0.23
N GLU A 97 9.05 1.87 -1.02
CA GLU A 97 9.83 1.03 -1.93
C GLU A 97 10.53 1.81 -3.05
N PRO A 98 9.90 2.77 -3.75
CA PRO A 98 10.57 3.60 -4.75
C PRO A 98 11.65 4.52 -4.19
N ILE A 99 11.63 4.84 -2.88
CA ILE A 99 12.59 5.77 -2.27
C ILE A 99 14.02 5.30 -2.46
N ALA A 100 14.30 4.02 -2.26
CA ALA A 100 15.64 3.47 -2.44
C ALA A 100 16.13 3.62 -3.90
N LYS A 101 15.24 3.40 -4.89
CA LYS A 101 15.56 3.62 -6.31
C LYS A 101 15.98 5.07 -6.57
N ILE A 102 15.19 6.03 -6.07
CA ILE A 102 15.46 7.46 -6.24
C ILE A 102 16.79 7.82 -5.58
N GLN A 103 16.98 7.45 -4.32
CA GLN A 103 18.19 7.77 -3.56
C GLN A 103 19.46 7.21 -4.22
N MET A 104 19.42 5.95 -4.63
CA MET A 104 20.56 5.31 -5.30
C MET A 104 20.85 5.93 -6.68
N GLY A 105 19.81 6.22 -7.46
CA GLY A 105 19.96 6.82 -8.79
C GLY A 105 20.48 8.24 -8.74
N VAL A 106 19.90 9.09 -7.89
CA VAL A 106 20.36 10.47 -7.67
C VAL A 106 21.79 10.48 -7.11
N GLY A 107 22.08 9.64 -6.11
CA GLY A 107 23.43 9.49 -5.55
C GLY A 107 24.46 9.11 -6.60
N ARG A 108 24.11 8.18 -7.52
CA ARG A 108 24.96 7.81 -8.66
C ARG A 108 25.23 8.99 -9.61
N VAL A 109 24.17 9.74 -9.98
CA VAL A 109 24.27 10.87 -10.91
C VAL A 109 25.12 12.01 -10.32
N LEU A 110 24.92 12.29 -9.03
CA LEU A 110 25.62 13.40 -8.33
C LEU A 110 26.92 12.99 -7.65
N ASN A 111 27.29 11.71 -7.71
CA ASN A 111 28.44 11.14 -7.02
C ASN A 111 28.45 11.47 -5.51
N CYS A 112 27.29 11.31 -4.86
CA CYS A 112 27.12 11.48 -3.42
C CYS A 112 26.52 10.21 -2.76
N SER A 113 26.50 10.17 -1.44
CA SER A 113 25.88 9.05 -0.72
C SER A 113 24.36 9.04 -0.95
N PRO A 114 23.73 7.88 -1.24
CA PRO A 114 22.27 7.78 -1.27
C PRO A 114 21.59 8.30 -0.01
N LYS A 115 22.27 8.26 1.14
CA LYS A 115 21.75 8.77 2.43
C LYS A 115 21.68 10.30 2.49
N ASP A 116 22.42 10.99 1.63
CA ASP A 116 22.41 12.46 1.55
C ASP A 116 21.26 12.98 0.67
N VAL A 117 20.52 12.05 0.01
CA VAL A 117 19.37 12.37 -0.83
C VAL A 117 18.12 12.31 0.02
N GLU A 118 17.53 13.45 0.32
CA GLU A 118 16.22 13.55 0.94
C GLU A 118 15.15 13.47 -0.14
N VAL A 119 14.10 12.66 0.12
CA VAL A 119 13.00 12.46 -0.82
C VAL A 119 11.68 12.66 -0.08
N LYS A 120 10.77 13.43 -0.67
CA LYS A 120 9.36 13.50 -0.30
C LYS A 120 8.56 13.03 -1.50
N LEU A 121 7.77 11.99 -1.30
CA LEU A 121 6.96 11.37 -2.34
C LEU A 121 5.53 11.12 -1.82
N VAL A 122 4.55 11.61 -2.56
CA VAL A 122 3.14 11.24 -2.40
C VAL A 122 2.76 10.44 -3.62
N ALA A 123 2.36 9.20 -3.43
CA ALA A 123 1.96 8.33 -4.52
C ALA A 123 1.05 7.20 -4.03
N GLN A 124 0.17 6.75 -4.91
CA GLN A 124 -0.74 5.64 -4.67
C GLN A 124 -0.08 4.31 -5.11
N HIS A 125 -0.58 3.17 -4.64
CA HIS A 125 -0.07 1.83 -4.90
C HIS A 125 0.28 1.54 -6.37
N ALA A 126 -0.55 1.96 -7.34
CA ALA A 126 -0.28 1.74 -8.75
C ALA A 126 1.06 2.36 -9.21
N PHE A 127 1.49 3.47 -8.61
CA PHE A 127 2.74 4.14 -8.98
C PHE A 127 3.95 3.19 -8.86
N GLU A 128 4.00 2.39 -7.81
CA GLU A 128 5.07 1.43 -7.57
C GLU A 128 5.23 0.44 -8.73
N TYR A 129 4.12 -0.12 -9.20
CA TYR A 129 4.12 -1.07 -10.31
C TYR A 129 4.77 -0.48 -11.57
N PHE A 130 4.57 0.81 -11.85
CA PHE A 130 5.13 1.46 -13.04
C PHE A 130 6.61 1.83 -12.87
N VAL A 131 7.05 2.23 -11.67
CA VAL A 131 8.43 2.69 -11.46
C VAL A 131 9.39 1.59 -11.03
N LEU A 132 8.90 0.50 -10.45
CA LEU A 132 9.69 -0.66 -10.03
C LEU A 132 9.50 -1.86 -10.98
N ASN A 133 9.51 -1.59 -12.29
CA ASN A 133 9.31 -2.58 -13.33
C ASN A 133 10.54 -2.70 -14.25
N ASP A 134 10.70 -3.84 -14.90
CA ASP A 134 11.75 -4.12 -15.88
C ASP A 134 11.50 -3.43 -17.25
N ARG A 135 10.38 -2.70 -17.36
CA ARG A 135 10.02 -1.91 -18.54
C ARG A 135 10.06 -0.43 -18.21
N LYS A 136 10.57 0.35 -19.17
CA LYS A 136 10.58 1.80 -19.04
C LYS A 136 9.14 2.34 -19.04
N PRO A 137 8.73 3.10 -18.00
CA PRO A 137 7.36 3.63 -17.96
C PRO A 137 7.14 4.66 -19.05
N VAL A 138 6.05 4.51 -19.81
CA VAL A 138 5.62 5.49 -20.84
C VAL A 138 4.84 6.63 -20.18
N LYS A 139 4.00 6.30 -19.21
CA LYS A 139 3.18 7.23 -18.42
C LYS A 139 3.15 6.77 -16.99
N LEU A 140 3.09 7.68 -16.06
CA LEU A 140 2.98 7.41 -14.62
C LEU A 140 1.61 7.87 -14.09
N PRO A 141 1.07 7.19 -13.07
CA PRO A 141 -0.04 7.72 -12.28
C PRO A 141 0.32 9.09 -11.71
N PRO A 142 -0.65 9.94 -11.36
CA PRO A 142 -0.38 11.18 -10.63
C PRO A 142 0.42 10.93 -9.34
N TYR A 143 1.38 11.80 -9.06
CA TYR A 143 2.21 11.78 -7.85
C TYR A 143 2.77 13.18 -7.57
N LEU A 144 3.28 13.40 -6.35
CA LEU A 144 4.10 14.56 -6.00
C LEU A 144 5.48 14.07 -5.59
N LEU A 145 6.51 14.70 -6.12
CA LEU A 145 7.90 14.38 -5.82
C LEU A 145 8.69 15.65 -5.54
N LYS A 146 9.49 15.61 -4.48
CA LYS A 146 10.55 16.55 -4.20
C LYS A 146 11.78 15.80 -3.74
N ALA A 147 12.93 16.13 -4.29
CA ALA A 147 14.20 15.57 -3.87
C ALA A 147 15.23 16.68 -3.65
N THR A 148 15.99 16.57 -2.55
CA THR A 148 17.05 17.53 -2.22
C THR A 148 18.34 16.83 -1.83
N VAL A 149 19.46 17.50 -2.06
CA VAL A 149 20.80 17.13 -1.57
C VAL A 149 21.47 18.38 -1.00
N SER A 150 21.76 18.40 0.30
CA SER A 150 22.29 19.59 0.99
C SER A 150 21.48 20.85 0.68
N ASP A 151 20.14 20.77 0.84
CA ASP A 151 19.15 21.82 0.58
C ASP A 151 19.03 22.29 -0.89
N LYS A 152 19.76 21.67 -1.81
CA LYS A 152 19.63 21.95 -3.24
C LYS A 152 18.57 21.06 -3.85
N ASP A 153 17.65 21.65 -4.60
CA ASP A 153 16.63 20.94 -5.35
C ASP A 153 17.29 20.12 -6.47
N VAL A 154 17.01 18.81 -6.45
CA VAL A 154 17.45 17.82 -7.44
C VAL A 154 16.27 17.01 -7.98
N THR A 155 15.05 17.53 -7.85
CA THR A 155 13.80 16.88 -8.23
C THR A 155 13.82 16.42 -9.69
N GLN A 156 14.33 17.23 -10.61
CA GLN A 156 14.41 16.83 -12.02
C GLN A 156 15.29 15.58 -12.24
N ILE A 157 16.39 15.46 -11.49
CA ILE A 157 17.25 14.26 -11.55
C ILE A 157 16.50 13.05 -11.00
N ALA A 158 15.72 13.22 -9.90
CA ALA A 158 14.90 12.17 -9.33
C ALA A 158 13.79 11.73 -10.31
N GLU A 159 13.17 12.66 -11.04
CA GLU A 159 12.20 12.39 -12.10
C GLU A 159 12.80 11.53 -13.22
N ASP A 160 14.01 11.85 -13.66
CA ASP A 160 14.69 11.07 -14.69
C ASP A 160 15.04 9.66 -14.20
N VAL A 161 15.48 9.54 -12.95
CA VAL A 161 15.75 8.24 -12.29
C VAL A 161 14.49 7.39 -12.17
N LEU A 162 13.34 7.97 -11.83
CA LEU A 162 12.08 7.23 -11.76
C LEU A 162 11.71 6.57 -13.09
N ARG A 163 12.11 7.18 -14.22
CA ARG A 163 11.86 6.67 -15.57
C ARG A 163 12.89 5.66 -16.07
N GLU A 164 13.93 5.40 -15.29
CA GLU A 164 14.86 4.31 -15.59
C GLU A 164 14.21 2.94 -15.30
N VAL A 165 14.63 1.92 -16.06
CA VAL A 165 14.26 0.53 -15.80
C VAL A 165 14.73 0.11 -14.41
N PHE A 166 13.87 -0.57 -13.68
CA PHE A 166 14.25 -1.19 -12.41
C PHE A 166 14.78 -2.60 -12.68
N PRO A 167 16.05 -2.91 -12.32
CA PRO A 167 16.72 -4.15 -12.72
C PRO A 167 16.34 -5.33 -11.81
N PHE A 168 15.13 -5.35 -11.25
CA PHE A 168 14.67 -6.38 -10.34
C PHE A 168 13.37 -6.99 -10.90
N PRO A 169 13.25 -8.33 -11.00
CA PRO A 169 12.06 -8.95 -11.55
C PRO A 169 10.84 -8.68 -10.67
N TYR A 170 9.72 -8.34 -11.30
CA TYR A 170 8.44 -8.18 -10.64
C TYR A 170 7.75 -9.55 -10.51
N ASP A 171 8.29 -10.38 -9.61
CA ASP A 171 7.84 -11.74 -9.29
C ASP A 171 7.92 -11.99 -7.77
N LEU A 172 7.89 -13.26 -7.35
CA LEU A 172 7.98 -13.63 -5.92
C LEU A 172 9.23 -13.06 -5.22
N HIS A 173 10.32 -12.77 -5.95
CA HIS A 173 11.55 -12.22 -5.38
C HIS A 173 11.40 -10.75 -5.01
N PHE A 174 10.41 -10.05 -5.57
CA PHE A 174 10.07 -8.68 -5.22
C PHE A 174 9.67 -8.52 -3.73
N ASN A 175 9.19 -9.58 -3.10
CA ASN A 175 8.91 -9.58 -1.66
C ASN A 175 10.11 -9.16 -0.79
N ARG A 176 11.35 -9.26 -1.31
CA ARG A 176 12.54 -8.76 -0.60
C ARG A 176 12.57 -7.23 -0.54
N VAL A 177 12.06 -6.57 -1.57
CA VAL A 177 11.94 -5.10 -1.62
C VAL A 177 10.89 -4.67 -0.60
N THR A 178 9.71 -5.32 -0.61
CA THR A 178 8.64 -5.09 0.36
C THR A 178 9.09 -5.36 1.81
N ALA A 179 9.79 -6.47 2.05
CA ALA A 179 10.32 -6.78 3.38
C ALA A 179 11.35 -5.74 3.84
N SER A 180 12.19 -5.23 2.93
CA SER A 180 13.15 -4.16 3.24
C SER A 180 12.44 -2.86 3.63
N SER A 181 11.40 -2.47 2.90
CA SER A 181 10.59 -1.29 3.23
C SER A 181 9.85 -1.46 4.57
N ALA A 182 9.33 -2.67 4.85
CA ALA A 182 8.71 -3.00 6.12
C ALA A 182 9.69 -2.85 7.30
N LEU A 183 10.95 -3.28 7.14
CA LEU A 183 11.98 -3.10 8.16
C LEU A 183 12.27 -1.62 8.42
N VAL A 184 12.28 -0.76 7.39
CA VAL A 184 12.43 0.70 7.57
C VAL A 184 11.29 1.24 8.44
N ALA A 185 10.05 0.87 8.14
CA ALA A 185 8.88 1.28 8.91
C ALA A 185 8.95 0.77 10.37
N LEU A 186 9.21 -0.53 10.57
CA LEU A 186 9.31 -1.13 11.90
C LEU A 186 10.42 -0.49 12.73
N HIS A 187 11.60 -0.26 12.16
CA HIS A 187 12.68 0.43 12.87
C HIS A 187 12.33 1.89 13.23
N ALA A 188 11.54 2.56 12.40
CA ALA A 188 11.12 3.93 12.70
C ALA A 188 10.11 3.97 13.86
N VAL A 189 9.10 3.08 13.83
CA VAL A 189 8.02 3.10 14.85
C VAL A 189 8.45 2.51 16.19
N THR A 190 9.44 1.62 16.22
CA THR A 190 9.99 1.05 17.46
C THR A 190 11.21 1.81 17.98
N GLY A 191 11.75 2.75 17.19
CA GLY A 191 12.95 3.52 17.53
C GLY A 191 12.66 4.65 18.51
N GLU A 192 13.74 5.10 19.20
CA GLU A 192 13.65 6.23 20.15
C GLU A 192 13.82 7.60 19.49
N THR A 193 14.42 7.63 18.29
CA THR A 193 14.71 8.87 17.55
C THR A 193 13.68 9.08 16.44
N GLU A 194 13.29 10.34 16.25
CA GLU A 194 12.43 10.72 15.14
C GLU A 194 13.09 10.41 13.79
N ARG A 195 12.30 9.85 12.86
CA ARG A 195 12.75 9.50 11.51
C ARG A 195 11.75 9.98 10.45
N SER A 196 12.27 10.46 9.33
CA SER A 196 11.50 10.72 8.11
C SER A 196 11.49 9.46 7.26
N ILE A 197 10.29 8.94 6.97
CA ILE A 197 10.05 7.75 6.14
C ILE A 197 8.77 7.97 5.32
N HIS A 198 8.33 6.95 4.61
CA HIS A 198 7.05 6.97 3.90
C HIS A 198 6.18 5.81 4.34
N LEU A 199 4.89 6.08 4.54
CA LEU A 199 3.91 5.07 4.95
C LEU A 199 2.64 5.20 4.09
N PRO A 200 2.08 4.06 3.60
CA PRO A 200 0.79 4.04 2.91
C PRO A 200 -0.36 3.82 3.88
N GLY A 201 -1.57 4.15 3.44
CA GLY A 201 -2.80 3.77 4.11
C GLY A 201 -2.87 4.24 5.56
N ILE A 202 -2.53 5.50 5.82
CA ILE A 202 -2.57 6.11 7.16
C ILE A 202 -4.02 6.37 7.53
N GLY A 203 -4.56 5.61 8.48
CA GLY A 203 -5.97 5.71 8.84
C GLY A 203 -6.87 5.54 7.62
N ALA A 204 -7.77 6.50 7.38
CA ALA A 204 -8.72 6.48 6.28
C ALA A 204 -8.19 7.02 4.94
N LEU A 205 -6.91 7.43 4.88
CA LEU A 205 -6.29 7.98 3.66
C LEU A 205 -5.86 6.86 2.71
N VAL A 206 -6.09 7.06 1.42
CA VAL A 206 -5.58 6.18 0.35
C VAL A 206 -4.19 6.61 -0.08
N GLY A 207 -3.38 5.64 -0.57
CA GLY A 207 -2.04 5.90 -1.04
C GLY A 207 -1.03 6.18 0.08
N GLY A 208 0.15 6.63 -0.29
CA GLY A 208 1.26 6.84 0.62
C GLY A 208 1.72 8.29 0.73
N TYR A 209 2.33 8.58 1.87
CA TYR A 209 2.73 9.94 2.27
C TYR A 209 4.10 9.92 2.94
N PRO A 210 4.91 11.00 2.78
CA PRO A 210 6.05 11.21 3.64
C PRO A 210 5.57 11.52 5.07
N VAL A 211 6.22 10.93 6.05
CA VAL A 211 5.86 11.06 7.46
C VAL A 211 7.08 11.25 8.34
N ARG A 212 6.88 11.90 9.48
CA ARG A 212 7.77 11.83 10.65
C ARG A 212 7.20 10.87 11.66
N VAL A 213 8.03 9.93 12.07
CA VAL A 213 7.71 8.89 13.05
C VAL A 213 8.60 9.07 14.26
N GLY A 214 8.02 9.15 15.44
CA GLY A 214 8.74 9.30 16.70
C GLY A 214 7.85 8.98 17.91
N LYS A 215 8.34 9.30 19.11
CA LYS A 215 7.60 9.05 20.37
C LYS A 215 6.21 9.70 20.42
N SER A 216 6.00 10.78 19.67
CA SER A 216 4.71 11.48 19.54
C SER A 216 3.74 10.82 18.55
N GLY A 217 4.11 9.68 17.97
CA GLY A 217 3.35 8.99 16.94
C GLY A 217 3.82 9.33 15.53
N ILE A 218 2.88 9.25 14.57
CA ILE A 218 3.10 9.48 13.15
C ILE A 218 2.45 10.81 12.74
N LYS A 219 3.18 11.63 12.00
CA LYS A 219 2.69 12.89 11.41
C LYS A 219 3.06 12.95 9.94
N ILE A 220 2.10 13.30 9.09
CA ILE A 220 2.38 13.60 7.67
C ILE A 220 3.32 14.80 7.61
N ASP A 221 4.37 14.70 6.79
CA ASP A 221 5.49 15.64 6.71
C ASP A 221 5.72 16.08 5.26
N LEU A 222 4.75 16.86 4.75
CA LEU A 222 4.81 17.43 3.40
C LEU A 222 5.77 18.62 3.36
N PRO A 223 6.40 18.89 2.21
CA PRO A 223 7.05 20.18 1.95
C PRO A 223 6.05 21.34 2.03
N ASP A 224 6.53 22.54 2.39
CA ASP A 224 5.68 23.72 2.60
C ASP A 224 4.84 24.11 1.37
N GLU A 225 5.29 23.75 0.17
CA GLU A 225 4.60 24.03 -1.09
C GLU A 225 3.43 23.08 -1.39
N TRP A 226 3.25 21.98 -0.64
CA TRP A 226 2.15 21.03 -0.84
C TRP A 226 1.15 21.10 0.30
N SER A 227 -0.13 21.24 -0.02
CA SER A 227 -1.18 21.08 0.97
C SER A 227 -1.54 19.60 1.17
N LEU A 228 -2.16 19.29 2.30
CA LEU A 228 -2.67 17.94 2.55
C LEU A 228 -3.80 17.60 1.57
N GLU A 229 -4.65 18.55 1.25
CA GLU A 229 -5.74 18.41 0.29
C GLU A 229 -5.21 18.06 -1.10
N GLU A 230 -4.14 18.71 -1.54
CA GLU A 230 -3.47 18.39 -2.81
C GLU A 230 -2.89 16.97 -2.81
N ALA A 231 -2.21 16.59 -1.73
CA ALA A 231 -1.65 15.25 -1.57
C ALA A 231 -2.73 14.15 -1.59
N ILE A 232 -3.87 14.39 -0.94
CA ILE A 232 -5.03 13.48 -0.97
C ILE A 232 -5.59 13.39 -2.39
N ALA A 233 -5.84 14.52 -3.04
CA ALA A 233 -6.40 14.55 -4.39
C ALA A 233 -5.53 13.82 -5.42
N VAL A 234 -4.21 13.91 -5.30
CA VAL A 234 -3.25 13.20 -6.16
C VAL A 234 -3.36 11.68 -5.97
N ASN A 235 -3.42 11.20 -4.73
CA ASN A 235 -3.58 9.78 -4.44
C ASN A 235 -4.95 9.26 -4.91
N GLU A 236 -6.03 10.02 -4.69
CA GLU A 236 -7.37 9.65 -5.16
C GLU A 236 -7.46 9.62 -6.69
N ALA A 237 -6.87 10.59 -7.38
CA ALA A 237 -6.80 10.59 -8.85
C ALA A 237 -6.02 9.41 -9.42
N SER A 238 -5.10 8.83 -8.63
CA SER A 238 -4.28 7.68 -9.01
C SER A 238 -4.99 6.34 -8.85
N LEU A 239 -6.08 6.26 -8.08
CA LEU A 239 -6.86 5.04 -7.86
C LEU A 239 -7.29 4.35 -9.16
N LYS A 240 -7.58 5.13 -10.21
CA LYS A 240 -7.99 4.61 -11.53
C LYS A 240 -6.95 3.70 -12.16
N TRP A 241 -5.68 3.88 -11.81
CA TRP A 241 -4.58 3.05 -12.32
C TRP A 241 -4.52 1.68 -11.67
N ASP A 242 -5.09 1.54 -10.47
CA ASP A 242 -5.35 0.25 -9.84
C ASP A 242 -6.69 -0.38 -10.25
N GLY A 243 -7.54 0.38 -10.94
CA GLY A 243 -8.86 -0.07 -11.37
C GLY A 243 -9.98 0.32 -10.41
N ILE A 244 -9.81 1.39 -9.64
CA ILE A 244 -10.78 1.94 -8.70
C ILE A 244 -11.18 3.33 -9.16
N ASP A 245 -12.49 3.60 -9.31
CA ASP A 245 -13.00 4.94 -9.56
C ASP A 245 -13.08 5.77 -8.28
N GLU A 246 -13.50 5.15 -7.18
CA GLU A 246 -13.73 5.80 -5.89
C GLU A 246 -13.63 4.82 -4.73
N VAL A 247 -13.22 5.31 -3.58
CA VAL A 247 -13.47 4.70 -2.26
C VAL A 247 -14.46 5.61 -1.55
N THR A 248 -15.67 5.13 -1.33
CA THR A 248 -16.76 5.88 -0.70
C THR A 248 -16.54 6.10 0.80
N ASP A 249 -17.29 7.00 1.41
CA ASP A 249 -17.19 7.29 2.85
C ASP A 249 -17.50 6.07 3.75
N ASP A 250 -18.30 5.12 3.26
CA ASP A 250 -18.59 3.87 3.94
C ASP A 250 -17.56 2.75 3.66
N GLY A 251 -16.44 3.09 3.04
CA GLY A 251 -15.34 2.16 2.78
C GLY A 251 -15.58 1.18 1.62
N THR A 252 -16.57 1.44 0.77
CA THR A 252 -16.83 0.64 -0.43
C THR A 252 -15.93 1.11 -1.57
N ILE A 253 -15.31 0.17 -2.29
CA ILE A 253 -14.64 0.45 -3.57
C ILE A 253 -15.69 0.43 -4.68
N VAL A 254 -15.67 1.44 -5.55
CA VAL A 254 -16.33 1.44 -6.86
C VAL A 254 -15.28 1.12 -7.92
N PHE A 255 -15.49 0.03 -8.67
CA PHE A 255 -14.55 -0.40 -9.69
C PHE A 255 -14.67 0.41 -10.98
N THR A 256 -13.54 0.63 -11.67
CA THR A 256 -13.56 1.16 -13.03
C THR A 256 -14.25 0.21 -14.00
N VAL A 257 -14.70 0.74 -15.15
CA VAL A 257 -15.33 -0.05 -16.21
C VAL A 257 -14.43 -1.20 -16.68
N GLU A 258 -13.10 -0.98 -16.70
CA GLU A 258 -12.12 -2.00 -17.08
C GLU A 258 -12.09 -3.13 -16.06
N THR A 259 -12.09 -2.82 -14.76
CA THR A 259 -12.12 -3.83 -13.70
C THR A 259 -13.43 -4.61 -13.71
N GLN A 260 -14.57 -3.94 -13.83
CA GLN A 260 -15.89 -4.57 -13.94
C GLN A 260 -15.97 -5.52 -15.15
N LYS A 261 -15.43 -5.09 -16.30
CA LYS A 261 -15.35 -5.93 -17.49
C LYS A 261 -14.50 -7.17 -17.26
N ALA A 262 -13.31 -7.02 -16.69
CA ALA A 262 -12.41 -8.14 -16.40
C ALA A 262 -13.02 -9.11 -15.39
N LEU A 263 -13.67 -8.63 -14.33
CA LEU A 263 -14.40 -9.47 -13.37
C LEU A 263 -15.56 -10.24 -14.04
N ARG A 264 -16.30 -9.59 -14.93
CA ARG A 264 -17.36 -10.26 -15.70
C ARG A 264 -16.81 -11.35 -16.62
N GLU A 265 -15.71 -11.09 -17.31
CA GLU A 265 -15.06 -12.08 -18.18
C GLU A 265 -14.54 -13.27 -17.36
N LEU A 266 -13.98 -13.01 -16.16
CA LEU A 266 -13.44 -14.06 -15.30
C LEU A 266 -14.51 -14.87 -14.57
N LEU A 267 -15.50 -14.19 -13.98
CA LEU A 267 -16.46 -14.78 -13.05
C LEU A 267 -17.86 -15.03 -13.66
N GLY A 268 -18.14 -14.48 -14.85
CA GLY A 268 -19.48 -14.51 -15.44
C GLY A 268 -20.53 -13.68 -14.67
N LYS A 269 -20.11 -12.80 -13.76
CA LYS A 269 -20.96 -11.98 -12.88
C LYS A 269 -20.68 -10.49 -13.08
N ASN A 270 -21.72 -9.66 -12.93
CA ASN A 270 -21.53 -8.21 -12.83
C ASN A 270 -21.19 -7.85 -11.39
N ILE A 271 -19.99 -7.34 -11.18
CA ILE A 271 -19.49 -6.86 -9.90
C ILE A 271 -18.98 -5.46 -10.09
N ASP A 272 -19.72 -4.47 -9.60
CA ASP A 272 -19.42 -3.06 -9.76
C ASP A 272 -18.70 -2.47 -8.55
N THR A 273 -18.84 -3.12 -7.39
CA THR A 273 -18.31 -2.63 -6.11
C THR A 273 -17.76 -3.78 -5.26
N LEU A 274 -16.93 -3.39 -4.26
CA LEU A 274 -16.45 -4.27 -3.22
C LEU A 274 -16.51 -3.55 -1.87
N SER A 275 -17.17 -4.19 -0.89
CA SER A 275 -17.20 -3.75 0.51
C SER A 275 -16.63 -4.84 1.42
N ALA A 276 -16.39 -4.49 2.69
CA ALA A 276 -15.99 -5.46 3.70
C ALA A 276 -17.05 -6.59 3.89
N GLU A 277 -18.32 -6.29 3.66
CA GLU A 277 -19.44 -7.25 3.78
C GLU A 277 -19.46 -8.24 2.62
N THR A 278 -19.18 -7.78 1.39
CA THR A 278 -19.21 -8.61 0.19
C THR A 278 -17.87 -9.33 -0.09
N ALA A 279 -16.82 -8.98 0.65
CA ALA A 279 -15.46 -9.45 0.40
C ALA A 279 -15.30 -10.97 0.45
N GLN A 280 -15.98 -11.64 1.39
CA GLN A 280 -15.86 -13.10 1.53
C GLN A 280 -16.46 -13.84 0.33
N ASP A 281 -17.63 -13.41 -0.15
CA ASP A 281 -18.31 -14.04 -1.28
C ASP A 281 -17.52 -13.81 -2.58
N GLN A 282 -17.06 -12.58 -2.82
CA GLN A 282 -16.23 -12.28 -3.97
C GLN A 282 -14.87 -13.02 -3.92
N ALA A 283 -14.28 -13.18 -2.73
CA ALA A 283 -13.06 -13.97 -2.58
C ALA A 283 -13.29 -15.45 -2.90
N ASN A 284 -14.40 -16.03 -2.48
CA ASN A 284 -14.77 -17.42 -2.80
C ASN A 284 -14.95 -17.61 -4.31
N ASP A 285 -15.63 -16.68 -4.98
CA ASP A 285 -15.80 -16.70 -6.44
C ASP A 285 -14.43 -16.66 -7.17
N LEU A 286 -13.54 -15.77 -6.73
CA LEU A 286 -12.19 -15.67 -7.31
C LEU A 286 -11.37 -16.94 -7.06
N LEU A 287 -11.39 -17.48 -5.84
CA LEU A 287 -10.67 -18.72 -5.53
C LEU A 287 -11.14 -19.89 -6.36
N TYR A 288 -12.44 -19.98 -6.64
CA TYR A 288 -13.00 -21.07 -7.46
C TYR A 288 -12.45 -21.09 -8.88
N VAL A 289 -12.14 -19.94 -9.47
CA VAL A 289 -11.63 -19.84 -10.83
C VAL A 289 -10.10 -19.75 -10.92
N LEU A 290 -9.42 -19.36 -9.83
CA LEU A 290 -7.96 -19.19 -9.79
C LEU A 290 -7.22 -20.40 -9.18
N SER A 291 -7.92 -21.32 -8.53
CA SER A 291 -7.36 -22.55 -7.95
C SER A 291 -7.51 -23.73 -8.90
#